data_bd3fd7a2a5b933780a615767cd7a3b70
#
_entry.id   bd3fd7a2a5b933780a615767cd7a3b70
#
_cell.length_a   1.000
_cell.length_b   1.000
_cell.length_c   1.000
_cell.angle_alpha   90.00
_cell.angle_beta   90.00
_cell.angle_gamma   90.00
#
_symmetry.space_group_name_H-M   'P 1'
#
loop_
_entity.id
_entity.type
_entity.pdbx_description
1 polymer ?
#
loop_
_entity_poly.entity_id
_entity_poly.type
_entity_poly.pdbx_seq_one_letter_code
_entity_poly.pdbx_strand_id
1 'polypeptide(L)'
;MPEFRRSAWLHLGLQVLCAGVISFCIAFGSLGSITPLQAIRVELPPRNNSDSDKDKASQAPTIRWDEQQPGCTFSRGYDGKYSYGLWSGDVGVVLAVDAREVEMIRHRIEPVFAVLLTLRYRGRAILEADAGGTTLQFVKHFKVIQPALDPDSYIEKIQADADALDDDMRRAVAKHPEQKRAREASLQDYQKSVNELIEFLGKNSLRAAHLDSANPQVQGWVFFDTKSKWLGGWKEQEEFVLRVPLDGKIFEFPFKLPPEKGKFLLQKRQ
;
A
#
# COMPACT_ATOMS: atom_id res chain seq x y z
N MET A 1 12.14 14.93 26.70
CA MET A 1 11.14 13.98 26.17
C MET A 1 9.86 14.74 25.93
N PRO A 2 9.46 15.05 24.70
CA PRO A 2 8.17 15.70 24.44
C PRO A 2 7.08 14.64 24.35
N GLU A 3 6.03 14.86 25.13
CA GLU A 3 4.81 14.06 25.12
C GLU A 3 4.14 14.13 23.75
N PHE A 4 4.07 13.00 23.08
CA PHE A 4 3.27 12.81 21.87
C PHE A 4 1.79 12.86 22.26
N ARG A 5 1.17 14.02 22.10
CA ARG A 5 -0.28 14.17 22.18
C ARG A 5 -0.92 13.19 21.22
N ARG A 6 -1.75 12.33 21.76
CA ARG A 6 -2.64 11.41 21.05
C ARG A 6 -3.56 12.24 20.15
N SER A 7 -3.23 12.35 18.87
CA SER A 7 -4.21 12.77 17.88
C SER A 7 -5.20 11.63 17.73
N ALA A 8 -6.33 11.76 18.42
CA ALA A 8 -7.50 10.94 18.17
C ALA A 8 -7.95 11.26 16.73
N TRP A 9 -7.75 10.32 15.80
CA TRP A 9 -8.38 10.34 14.51
C TRP A 9 -9.88 10.22 14.74
N LEU A 10 -10.55 11.36 14.71
CA LEU A 10 -11.97 11.53 14.93
C LEU A 10 -12.75 10.67 13.94
N HIS A 11 -13.58 9.80 14.52
CA HIS A 11 -14.66 9.11 13.83
C HIS A 11 -15.66 10.15 13.31
N LEU A 12 -15.58 10.52 12.05
CA LEU A 12 -16.69 11.17 11.35
C LEU A 12 -17.33 10.14 10.42
N GLY A 13 -18.36 9.50 10.95
CA GLY A 13 -19.28 8.68 10.16
C GLY A 13 -20.13 9.60 9.27
N LEU A 14 -19.78 9.69 8.00
CA LEU A 14 -20.63 10.31 7.00
C LEU A 14 -21.47 9.20 6.37
N GLN A 15 -22.71 9.02 6.89
CA GLN A 15 -23.74 8.23 6.22
C GLN A 15 -24.23 9.00 4.99
N VAL A 16 -23.73 8.67 3.83
CA VAL A 16 -24.32 9.13 2.55
C VAL A 16 -25.35 8.10 2.12
N LEU A 17 -26.61 8.47 2.31
CA LEU A 17 -27.78 7.83 1.71
C LEU A 17 -27.73 8.07 0.18
N CYS A 18 -27.35 7.06 -0.59
CA CYS A 18 -27.59 7.04 -2.04
C CYS A 18 -28.81 6.17 -2.33
N ALA A 19 -29.98 6.80 -2.45
CA ALA A 19 -31.11 6.26 -3.18
C ALA A 19 -31.14 6.94 -4.54
N GLY A 20 -31.09 6.17 -5.62
CA GLY A 20 -31.22 6.72 -6.98
C GLY A 20 -30.98 5.67 -8.05
N VAL A 21 -31.96 4.75 -8.20
CA VAL A 21 -32.06 3.86 -9.36
C VAL A 21 -32.50 4.69 -10.57
N ILE A 22 -31.70 4.72 -11.62
CA ILE A 22 -32.16 5.05 -12.97
C ILE A 22 -31.69 3.98 -13.93
N SER A 23 -32.65 3.14 -14.30
CA SER A 23 -32.58 2.19 -15.40
C SER A 23 -32.70 2.97 -16.72
N PHE A 24 -31.74 2.78 -17.63
CA PHE A 24 -31.89 3.24 -19.00
C PHE A 24 -31.52 2.10 -19.95
N CYS A 25 -32.57 1.42 -20.43
CA CYS A 25 -32.47 0.51 -21.57
C CYS A 25 -32.42 1.34 -22.85
N ILE A 26 -31.38 1.19 -23.65
CA ILE A 26 -31.44 1.55 -25.07
C ILE A 26 -30.98 0.33 -25.86
N ALA A 27 -31.95 -0.26 -26.54
CA ALA A 27 -31.76 -1.24 -27.60
C ALA A 27 -31.49 -0.49 -28.91
N PHE A 28 -30.41 -0.81 -29.59
CA PHE A 28 -30.25 -0.55 -31.02
C PHE A 28 -29.59 -1.75 -31.66
N GLY A 29 -30.40 -2.43 -32.47
CA GLY A 29 -29.92 -3.44 -33.39
C GLY A 29 -29.35 -2.80 -34.66
N SER A 30 -28.31 -3.36 -35.18
CA SER A 30 -28.00 -3.29 -36.63
C SER A 30 -27.29 -4.56 -37.05
N LEU A 31 -27.97 -5.30 -37.93
CA LEU A 31 -27.41 -6.41 -38.70
C LEU A 31 -26.34 -5.86 -39.66
N GLY A 32 -25.11 -6.30 -39.50
CA GLY A 32 -24.02 -6.08 -40.43
C GLY A 32 -23.54 -7.43 -40.97
N SER A 33 -23.68 -7.63 -42.26
CA SER A 33 -23.32 -8.83 -43.03
C SER A 33 -21.83 -9.16 -42.89
N ILE A 34 -21.54 -10.38 -42.49
CA ILE A 34 -20.17 -10.91 -42.39
C ILE A 34 -19.81 -11.59 -43.70
N THR A 35 -18.89 -11.00 -44.47
CA THR A 35 -18.20 -11.67 -45.58
C THR A 35 -17.09 -12.57 -45.05
N PRO A 36 -16.92 -13.82 -45.54
CA PRO A 36 -15.86 -14.68 -45.08
C PRO A 36 -14.52 -14.26 -45.68
N LEU A 37 -13.58 -13.84 -44.83
CA LEU A 37 -12.17 -13.64 -45.18
C LEU A 37 -11.49 -15.01 -45.30
N GLN A 38 -10.96 -15.26 -46.51
CA GLN A 38 -10.13 -16.42 -46.79
C GLN A 38 -8.87 -16.43 -45.92
N ALA A 39 -8.68 -17.52 -45.21
CA ALA A 39 -7.49 -17.73 -44.36
C ALA A 39 -6.26 -17.94 -45.24
N ILE A 40 -5.38 -16.96 -45.29
CA ILE A 40 -4.02 -17.11 -45.82
C ILE A 40 -3.23 -17.94 -44.80
N ARG A 41 -2.91 -19.17 -45.19
CA ARG A 41 -2.05 -20.06 -44.40
C ARG A 41 -0.60 -19.60 -44.57
N VAL A 42 -0.09 -18.82 -43.62
CA VAL A 42 1.33 -18.49 -43.55
C VAL A 42 2.06 -19.67 -42.90
N GLU A 43 2.84 -20.42 -43.69
CA GLU A 43 3.77 -21.40 -43.14
C GLU A 43 4.89 -20.67 -42.39
N LEU A 44 4.93 -20.83 -41.07
CA LEU A 44 6.02 -20.38 -40.24
C LEU A 44 7.24 -21.30 -40.41
N PRO A 45 8.45 -20.75 -40.56
CA PRO A 45 9.67 -21.55 -40.62
C PRO A 45 9.90 -22.32 -39.31
N PRO A 46 10.58 -23.47 -39.33
CA PRO A 46 10.81 -24.27 -38.16
C PRO A 46 11.58 -23.48 -37.09
N ARG A 47 10.96 -23.35 -35.91
CA ARG A 47 11.51 -22.69 -34.75
C ARG A 47 12.66 -23.54 -34.19
N ASN A 48 13.90 -23.11 -34.43
CA ASN A 48 15.08 -23.70 -33.77
C ASN A 48 14.95 -23.52 -32.25
N ASN A 49 14.70 -24.62 -31.55
CA ASN A 49 14.65 -24.70 -30.07
C ASN A 49 16.07 -24.73 -29.48
N SER A 50 16.83 -23.66 -29.60
CA SER A 50 18.18 -23.56 -28.99
C SER A 50 18.42 -22.30 -28.19
N ASP A 51 17.37 -21.65 -27.64
CA ASP A 51 17.51 -20.46 -26.79
C ASP A 51 16.79 -20.56 -25.42
N SER A 52 16.66 -21.78 -24.87
CA SER A 52 15.99 -21.95 -23.54
C SER A 52 16.94 -21.75 -22.33
N ASP A 53 18.19 -21.35 -22.52
CA ASP A 53 19.17 -21.21 -21.42
C ASP A 53 19.60 -19.76 -21.12
N LYS A 54 18.99 -18.74 -21.75
CA LYS A 54 19.42 -17.33 -21.49
C LYS A 54 18.56 -16.55 -20.52
N ASP A 55 17.40 -17.05 -20.09
CA ASP A 55 16.49 -16.32 -19.20
C ASP A 55 16.57 -16.74 -17.72
N LYS A 56 17.65 -17.36 -17.26
CA LYS A 56 17.99 -17.29 -15.83
C LYS A 56 18.62 -15.93 -15.54
N ALA A 57 17.87 -14.85 -15.73
CA ALA A 57 18.16 -13.60 -15.08
C ALA A 57 18.35 -13.93 -13.60
N SER A 58 19.54 -13.67 -13.06
CA SER A 58 19.94 -13.90 -11.68
C SER A 58 18.89 -13.26 -10.75
N GLN A 59 17.90 -14.03 -10.32
CA GLN A 59 16.91 -13.53 -9.37
C GLN A 59 17.66 -13.20 -8.09
N ALA A 60 17.47 -11.96 -7.61
CA ALA A 60 18.04 -11.52 -6.34
C ALA A 60 17.69 -12.53 -5.22
N PRO A 61 18.67 -12.90 -4.38
CA PRO A 61 18.41 -13.86 -3.30
C PRO A 61 17.32 -13.33 -2.37
N THR A 62 16.32 -14.17 -2.11
CA THR A 62 15.22 -13.83 -1.21
C THR A 62 15.50 -14.37 0.18
N ILE A 63 15.44 -13.49 1.18
CA ILE A 63 15.59 -13.80 2.59
C ILE A 63 14.23 -13.61 3.24
N ARG A 64 13.68 -14.72 3.72
CA ARG A 64 12.32 -14.74 4.26
C ARG A 64 12.36 -14.67 5.79
N TRP A 65 11.54 -13.82 6.35
CA TRP A 65 11.34 -13.77 7.79
C TRP A 65 10.65 -15.05 8.29
N ASP A 66 11.23 -15.65 9.33
CA ASP A 66 10.70 -16.80 10.04
C ASP A 66 11.01 -16.64 11.53
N GLU A 67 10.04 -16.94 12.40
CA GLU A 67 10.19 -16.74 13.84
C GLU A 67 11.35 -17.55 14.44
N GLN A 68 11.69 -18.68 13.84
CA GLN A 68 12.74 -19.59 14.33
C GLN A 68 14.11 -19.33 13.69
N GLN A 69 14.18 -18.46 12.68
CA GLN A 69 15.42 -18.23 11.94
C GLN A 69 16.34 -17.24 12.66
N PRO A 70 17.66 -17.51 12.75
CA PRO A 70 18.63 -16.55 13.25
C PRO A 70 18.58 -15.23 12.47
N GLY A 71 18.65 -14.10 13.19
CA GLY A 71 18.55 -12.76 12.58
C GLY A 71 17.11 -12.25 12.43
N CYS A 72 16.12 -13.07 12.71
CA CYS A 72 14.71 -12.65 12.79
C CYS A 72 14.35 -12.22 14.22
N THR A 73 13.53 -11.17 14.33
CA THR A 73 12.98 -10.70 15.60
C THR A 73 11.51 -10.40 15.44
N PHE A 74 10.75 -10.60 16.50
CA PHE A 74 9.34 -10.23 16.57
C PHE A 74 9.06 -9.50 17.87
N SER A 75 8.26 -8.43 17.82
CA SER A 75 7.81 -7.73 19.01
C SER A 75 6.44 -7.10 18.79
N ARG A 76 5.71 -6.90 19.89
CA ARG A 76 4.48 -6.13 19.92
C ARG A 76 4.73 -4.84 20.70
N GLY A 77 4.48 -3.72 20.03
CA GLY A 77 4.55 -2.40 20.65
C GLY A 77 3.34 -2.13 21.55
N TYR A 78 3.51 -1.25 22.52
CA TYR A 78 2.41 -0.74 23.36
C TYR A 78 1.42 0.11 22.55
N ASP A 79 1.84 0.61 21.39
CA ASP A 79 1.04 1.36 20.42
C ASP A 79 0.15 0.46 19.53
N GLY A 80 0.16 -0.84 19.77
CA GLY A 80 -0.63 -1.82 19.02
C GLY A 80 0.00 -2.29 17.70
N LYS A 81 1.23 -1.84 17.40
CA LYS A 81 1.95 -2.32 16.21
C LYS A 81 2.70 -3.61 16.47
N TYR A 82 2.75 -4.44 15.46
CA TYR A 82 3.57 -5.66 15.40
C TYR A 82 4.81 -5.36 14.55
N SER A 83 5.98 -5.63 15.12
CA SER A 83 7.26 -5.36 14.46
C SER A 83 7.99 -6.66 14.16
N TYR A 84 8.35 -6.83 12.89
CA TYR A 84 9.07 -7.97 12.33
C TYR A 84 10.44 -7.47 11.87
N GLY A 85 11.51 -7.92 12.51
CA GLY A 85 12.88 -7.55 12.14
C GLY A 85 13.57 -8.70 11.43
N LEU A 86 14.36 -8.39 10.38
CA LEU A 86 15.12 -9.35 9.60
C LEU A 86 16.49 -8.76 9.25
N TRP A 87 17.56 -9.46 9.62
CA TRP A 87 18.93 -9.09 9.34
C TRP A 87 19.61 -10.06 8.39
N SER A 88 20.38 -9.51 7.46
CA SER A 88 21.24 -10.29 6.56
C SER A 88 22.54 -9.57 6.33
N GLY A 89 23.61 -10.08 6.94
CA GLY A 89 24.90 -9.38 6.96
C GLY A 89 24.78 -8.03 7.69
N ASP A 90 25.21 -6.97 7.02
CA ASP A 90 25.20 -5.61 7.59
C ASP A 90 23.88 -4.87 7.40
N VAL A 91 22.91 -5.46 6.70
CA VAL A 91 21.65 -4.85 6.36
C VAL A 91 20.51 -5.43 7.19
N GLY A 92 19.66 -4.58 7.74
CA GLY A 92 18.48 -4.97 8.50
C GLY A 92 17.25 -4.21 8.03
N VAL A 93 16.13 -4.91 7.98
CA VAL A 93 14.82 -4.34 7.68
C VAL A 93 13.89 -4.64 8.84
N VAL A 94 13.17 -3.63 9.33
CA VAL A 94 12.11 -3.80 10.32
C VAL A 94 10.80 -3.31 9.74
N LEU A 95 9.86 -4.23 9.61
CA LEU A 95 8.47 -3.95 9.26
C LEU A 95 7.67 -3.76 10.54
N ALA A 96 6.94 -2.65 10.67
CA ALA A 96 5.94 -2.46 11.72
C ALA A 96 4.56 -2.21 11.11
N VAL A 97 3.55 -2.97 11.57
CA VAL A 97 2.18 -2.92 11.06
C VAL A 97 1.21 -2.81 12.21
N ASP A 98 0.20 -1.93 12.09
CA ASP A 98 -0.87 -1.83 13.08
C ASP A 98 -1.78 -3.06 13.01
N ALA A 99 -2.13 -3.61 14.16
CA ALA A 99 -3.04 -4.77 14.25
C ALA A 99 -4.40 -4.51 13.61
N ARG A 100 -4.83 -3.25 13.57
CA ARG A 100 -6.11 -2.79 13.02
C ARG A 100 -6.00 -2.17 11.63
N GLU A 101 -4.87 -2.34 10.95
CA GLU A 101 -4.65 -1.69 9.65
C GLU A 101 -5.78 -2.00 8.66
N VAL A 102 -6.23 -3.26 8.59
CA VAL A 102 -7.35 -3.68 7.72
C VAL A 102 -8.67 -2.97 8.08
N GLU A 103 -8.91 -2.69 9.37
CA GLU A 103 -10.06 -1.92 9.83
C GLU A 103 -9.90 -0.44 9.47
N MET A 104 -8.73 0.12 9.71
CA MET A 104 -8.45 1.54 9.48
C MET A 104 -8.55 1.95 8.01
N ILE A 105 -8.16 1.08 7.07
CA ILE A 105 -8.27 1.35 5.62
C ILE A 105 -9.70 1.76 5.23
N ARG A 106 -10.72 1.14 5.83
CA ARG A 106 -12.13 1.41 5.51
C ARG A 106 -12.61 2.78 5.95
N HIS A 107 -11.89 3.42 6.85
CA HIS A 107 -12.21 4.73 7.43
C HIS A 107 -11.30 5.84 6.91
N ARG A 108 -10.32 5.52 6.05
CA ARG A 108 -9.46 6.52 5.40
C ARG A 108 -10.20 7.19 4.24
N ILE A 109 -9.83 8.43 3.97
CA ILE A 109 -10.29 9.16 2.79
C ILE A 109 -9.90 8.39 1.53
N GLU A 110 -8.64 7.94 1.47
CA GLU A 110 -8.11 7.09 0.42
C GLU A 110 -7.86 5.67 0.96
N PRO A 111 -8.34 4.62 0.27
CA PRO A 111 -8.19 3.24 0.72
C PRO A 111 -6.78 2.72 0.47
N VAL A 112 -5.81 3.11 1.28
CA VAL A 112 -4.42 2.68 1.21
C VAL A 112 -4.04 1.81 2.39
N PHE A 113 -3.24 0.77 2.14
CA PHE A 113 -2.59 -0.03 3.16
C PHE A 113 -1.26 0.63 3.53
N ALA A 114 -1.04 0.87 4.82
CA ALA A 114 0.14 1.57 5.31
C ALA A 114 1.00 0.68 6.20
N VAL A 115 2.29 0.69 5.99
CA VAL A 115 3.28 0.03 6.86
C VAL A 115 4.39 1.02 7.23
N LEU A 116 4.97 0.85 8.40
CA LEU A 116 6.15 1.60 8.81
C LEU A 116 7.37 0.73 8.59
N LEU A 117 8.28 1.16 7.72
CA LEU A 117 9.55 0.50 7.47
C LEU A 117 10.69 1.24 8.16
N THR A 118 11.61 0.48 8.75
CA THR A 118 12.90 0.97 9.22
C THR A 118 14.00 0.18 8.50
N LEU A 119 14.80 0.85 7.71
CA LEU A 119 15.97 0.29 7.04
C LEU A 119 17.20 0.59 7.88
N ARG A 120 18.03 -0.40 8.15
CA ARG A 120 19.20 -0.29 9.03
C ARG A 120 20.44 -0.81 8.35
N TYR A 121 21.57 -0.16 8.64
CA TYR A 121 22.85 -0.52 8.07
C TYR A 121 23.96 -0.45 9.13
N ARG A 122 24.89 -1.41 9.09
CA ARG A 122 26.06 -1.50 10.00
C ARG A 122 27.39 -1.55 9.26
N GLY A 123 27.33 -1.51 7.92
CA GLY A 123 28.52 -1.56 7.10
C GLY A 123 29.29 -0.24 7.09
N ARG A 124 30.46 -0.27 6.42
CA ARG A 124 31.33 0.91 6.28
C ARG A 124 31.13 1.66 4.96
N ALA A 125 30.60 0.98 3.95
CA ALA A 125 30.30 1.61 2.67
C ALA A 125 29.00 2.41 2.77
N ILE A 126 28.72 3.24 1.77
CA ILE A 126 27.43 3.92 1.66
C ILE A 126 26.44 2.95 1.03
N LEU A 127 25.27 2.79 1.65
CA LEU A 127 24.16 2.01 1.13
C LEU A 127 23.03 2.96 0.71
N GLU A 128 22.62 2.87 -0.53
CA GLU A 128 21.37 3.52 -0.97
C GLU A 128 20.16 2.72 -0.49
N ALA A 129 19.30 3.39 0.25
CA ALA A 129 18.08 2.84 0.82
C ALA A 129 16.87 3.57 0.24
N ASP A 130 15.99 2.84 -0.42
CA ASP A 130 14.78 3.36 -1.05
C ASP A 130 13.61 2.41 -0.80
N ALA A 131 12.39 2.97 -0.75
CA ALA A 131 11.15 2.20 -0.76
C ALA A 131 10.76 1.72 -2.17
N GLY A 132 11.42 2.23 -3.20
CA GLY A 132 11.20 1.84 -4.60
C GLY A 132 11.36 0.34 -4.79
N GLY A 133 10.45 -0.26 -5.57
CA GLY A 133 10.41 -1.71 -5.79
C GLY A 133 9.84 -2.52 -4.62
N THR A 134 9.52 -1.91 -3.47
CA THR A 134 8.79 -2.60 -2.40
C THR A 134 7.40 -3.00 -2.88
N THR A 135 6.98 -4.23 -2.58
CA THR A 135 5.68 -4.74 -3.00
C THR A 135 4.93 -5.40 -1.86
N LEU A 136 3.61 -5.23 -1.84
CA LEU A 136 2.70 -5.90 -0.92
C LEU A 136 1.80 -6.87 -1.69
N GLN A 137 1.84 -8.15 -1.31
CA GLN A 137 0.99 -9.19 -1.86
C GLN A 137 -0.18 -9.49 -0.92
N PHE A 138 -1.40 -9.48 -1.45
CA PHE A 138 -2.62 -9.92 -0.79
C PHE A 138 -2.84 -11.40 -1.09
N VAL A 139 -2.45 -12.30 -0.17
CA VAL A 139 -2.32 -13.74 -0.48
C VAL A 139 -3.67 -14.40 -0.76
N LYS A 140 -4.72 -14.04 -0.03
CA LYS A 140 -6.06 -14.64 -0.16
C LYS A 140 -6.85 -14.12 -1.35
N HIS A 141 -6.59 -12.90 -1.79
CA HIS A 141 -7.38 -12.21 -2.79
C HIS A 141 -6.68 -12.19 -4.15
N PHE A 142 -6.74 -13.35 -4.85
CA PHE A 142 -6.21 -13.52 -6.21
C PHE A 142 -4.69 -13.22 -6.34
N LYS A 143 -3.95 -13.31 -5.25
CA LYS A 143 -2.52 -13.00 -5.20
C LYS A 143 -2.21 -11.62 -5.80
N VAL A 144 -3.05 -10.64 -5.48
CA VAL A 144 -2.84 -9.26 -5.91
C VAL A 144 -1.52 -8.76 -5.33
N ILE A 145 -0.64 -8.24 -6.17
CA ILE A 145 0.63 -7.64 -5.79
C ILE A 145 0.56 -6.16 -6.14
N GLN A 146 0.76 -5.31 -5.13
CA GLN A 146 0.76 -3.86 -5.29
C GLN A 146 2.16 -3.31 -5.05
N PRO A 147 2.70 -2.47 -5.94
CA PRO A 147 3.91 -1.73 -5.67
C PRO A 147 3.66 -0.64 -4.62
N ALA A 148 4.73 -0.25 -3.93
CA ALA A 148 4.69 0.93 -3.08
C ALA A 148 4.33 2.17 -3.91
N LEU A 149 3.47 3.01 -3.36
CA LEU A 149 3.14 4.30 -3.96
C LEU A 149 4.31 5.26 -3.76
N ASP A 150 4.68 5.95 -4.82
CA ASP A 150 5.59 7.09 -4.71
C ASP A 150 4.91 8.20 -3.93
N PRO A 151 5.51 8.72 -2.84
CA PRO A 151 4.85 9.68 -1.96
C PRO A 151 4.46 10.98 -2.65
N ASP A 152 5.28 11.48 -3.58
CA ASP A 152 5.04 12.75 -4.23
C ASP A 152 3.92 12.62 -5.27
N SER A 153 3.96 11.58 -6.09
CA SER A 153 2.86 11.25 -7.03
C SER A 153 1.54 10.97 -6.30
N TYR A 154 1.60 10.38 -5.11
CA TYR A 154 0.41 10.12 -4.31
C TYR A 154 -0.17 11.42 -3.73
N ILE A 155 0.66 12.34 -3.27
CA ILE A 155 0.25 13.69 -2.82
C ILE A 155 -0.41 14.46 -3.97
N GLU A 156 0.20 14.46 -5.17
CA GLU A 156 -0.36 15.10 -6.36
C GLU A 156 -1.74 14.55 -6.72
N LYS A 157 -1.90 13.22 -6.66
CA LYS A 157 -3.20 12.58 -6.89
C LYS A 157 -4.26 13.04 -5.89
N ILE A 158 -3.92 13.03 -4.58
CA ILE A 158 -4.86 13.44 -3.53
C ILE A 158 -5.29 14.91 -3.73
N GLN A 159 -4.36 15.78 -4.09
CA GLN A 159 -4.66 17.18 -4.36
C GLN A 159 -5.59 17.32 -5.58
N ALA A 160 -5.30 16.62 -6.67
CA ALA A 160 -6.14 16.65 -7.86
C ALA A 160 -7.57 16.14 -7.60
N ASP A 161 -7.71 15.06 -6.79
CA ASP A 161 -9.02 14.52 -6.40
C ASP A 161 -9.78 15.53 -5.52
N ALA A 162 -9.08 16.27 -4.64
CA ALA A 162 -9.69 17.31 -3.81
C ALA A 162 -10.16 18.52 -4.64
N ASP A 163 -9.37 18.96 -5.62
CA ASP A 163 -9.72 20.05 -6.52
C ASP A 163 -10.95 19.68 -7.39
N ALA A 164 -11.00 18.44 -7.89
CA ALA A 164 -12.14 17.93 -8.65
C ALA A 164 -13.42 17.90 -7.82
N LEU A 165 -13.32 17.51 -6.54
CA LEU A 165 -14.45 17.52 -5.61
C LEU A 165 -14.94 18.96 -5.33
N ASP A 166 -14.05 19.94 -5.18
CA ASP A 166 -14.41 21.34 -5.00
C ASP A 166 -15.23 21.86 -6.19
N ASP A 167 -14.77 21.56 -7.41
CA ASP A 167 -15.49 21.94 -8.64
C ASP A 167 -16.87 21.27 -8.74
N ASP A 168 -16.99 20.00 -8.38
CA ASP A 168 -18.26 19.28 -8.35
C ASP A 168 -19.22 19.88 -7.31
N MET A 169 -18.70 20.23 -6.14
CA MET A 169 -19.50 20.87 -5.08
C MET A 169 -19.99 22.26 -5.49
N ARG A 170 -19.15 23.07 -6.15
CA ARG A 170 -19.56 24.38 -6.69
C ARG A 170 -20.69 24.24 -7.70
N ARG A 171 -20.58 23.29 -8.62
CA ARG A 171 -21.65 22.97 -9.60
C ARG A 171 -22.95 22.50 -8.91
N ALA A 172 -22.82 21.70 -7.87
CA ALA A 172 -23.97 21.22 -7.12
C ALA A 172 -24.65 22.31 -6.29
N VAL A 173 -23.88 23.25 -5.71
CA VAL A 173 -24.43 24.44 -5.01
C VAL A 173 -25.16 25.38 -5.96
N ALA A 174 -24.65 25.56 -7.18
CA ALA A 174 -25.31 26.38 -8.19
C ALA A 174 -26.73 25.82 -8.57
N LYS A 175 -26.88 24.49 -8.56
CA LYS A 175 -28.15 23.81 -8.84
C LYS A 175 -29.10 23.77 -7.62
N HIS A 176 -28.55 23.76 -6.41
CA HIS A 176 -29.27 23.59 -5.14
C HIS A 176 -28.81 24.60 -4.09
N PRO A 177 -29.15 25.91 -4.25
CA PRO A 177 -28.66 26.97 -3.37
C PRO A 177 -29.11 26.83 -1.91
N GLU A 178 -30.21 26.14 -1.68
CA GLU A 178 -30.74 25.85 -0.34
C GLU A 178 -29.79 24.96 0.50
N GLN A 179 -28.97 24.17 -0.15
CA GLN A 179 -27.99 23.24 0.50
C GLN A 179 -26.60 23.86 0.67
N LYS A 180 -26.41 25.11 0.26
CA LYS A 180 -25.11 25.78 0.18
C LYS A 180 -24.32 25.65 1.49
N ARG A 181 -24.90 26.04 2.63
CA ARG A 181 -24.19 26.02 3.93
C ARG A 181 -23.73 24.63 4.34
N ALA A 182 -24.59 23.61 4.17
CA ALA A 182 -24.24 22.25 4.54
C ALA A 182 -23.12 21.70 3.65
N ARG A 183 -23.14 21.98 2.35
CA ARG A 183 -22.13 21.53 1.40
C ARG A 183 -20.80 22.24 1.62
N GLU A 184 -20.80 23.55 1.85
CA GLU A 184 -19.60 24.30 2.16
C GLU A 184 -18.92 23.83 3.45
N ALA A 185 -19.68 23.56 4.51
CA ALA A 185 -19.14 23.00 5.75
C ALA A 185 -18.49 21.62 5.52
N SER A 186 -19.19 20.73 4.79
CA SER A 186 -18.64 19.40 4.46
C SER A 186 -17.37 19.48 3.62
N LEU A 187 -17.31 20.41 2.67
CA LEU A 187 -16.12 20.63 1.84
C LEU A 187 -14.93 21.14 2.68
N GLN A 188 -15.18 22.09 3.59
CA GLN A 188 -14.14 22.59 4.50
C GLN A 188 -13.55 21.50 5.38
N ASP A 189 -14.39 20.62 5.95
CA ASP A 189 -13.95 19.49 6.76
C ASP A 189 -13.13 18.50 5.92
N TYR A 190 -13.55 18.22 4.70
CA TYR A 190 -12.82 17.38 3.76
C TYR A 190 -11.45 17.97 3.40
N GLN A 191 -11.41 19.26 2.98
CA GLN A 191 -10.18 19.96 2.62
C GLN A 191 -9.18 19.99 3.80
N LYS A 192 -9.68 20.21 5.03
CA LYS A 192 -8.84 20.14 6.22
C LYS A 192 -8.21 18.76 6.38
N SER A 193 -9.00 17.69 6.23
CA SER A 193 -8.51 16.32 6.35
C SER A 193 -7.51 15.95 5.26
N VAL A 194 -7.73 16.44 4.03
CA VAL A 194 -6.80 16.30 2.90
C VAL A 194 -5.47 17.00 3.21
N ASN A 195 -5.50 18.24 3.68
CA ASN A 195 -4.29 18.99 4.03
C ASN A 195 -3.48 18.30 5.14
N GLU A 196 -4.15 17.79 6.18
CA GLU A 196 -3.52 17.02 7.24
C GLU A 196 -2.86 15.73 6.70
N LEU A 197 -3.51 15.05 5.74
CA LEU A 197 -2.96 13.86 5.09
C LEU A 197 -1.74 14.21 4.23
N ILE A 198 -1.80 15.26 3.42
CA ILE A 198 -0.68 15.73 2.59
C ILE A 198 0.52 16.11 3.47
N GLU A 199 0.29 16.85 4.56
CA GLU A 199 1.35 17.20 5.50
C GLU A 199 1.96 15.97 6.15
N PHE A 200 1.13 14.99 6.54
CA PHE A 200 1.59 13.72 7.09
C PHE A 200 2.45 12.95 6.09
N LEU A 201 1.99 12.80 4.85
CA LEU A 201 2.72 12.12 3.77
C LEU A 201 4.07 12.82 3.48
N GLY A 202 4.07 14.13 3.37
CA GLY A 202 5.29 14.90 3.12
C GLY A 202 6.37 14.73 4.19
N LYS A 203 5.96 14.62 5.47
CA LYS A 203 6.88 14.53 6.61
C LYS A 203 7.28 13.11 6.99
N ASN A 204 6.41 12.14 6.78
CA ASN A 204 6.57 10.82 7.40
C ASN A 204 6.75 9.67 6.39
N SER A 205 6.62 9.91 5.09
CA SER A 205 6.87 8.86 4.08
C SER A 205 8.34 8.47 4.04
N LEU A 206 8.59 7.19 3.80
CA LEU A 206 9.94 6.70 3.56
C LEU A 206 10.43 7.22 2.20
N ARG A 207 11.50 7.99 2.23
CA ARG A 207 12.16 8.55 1.05
C ARG A 207 13.53 7.92 0.87
N ALA A 208 14.05 7.99 -0.35
CA ALA A 208 15.41 7.57 -0.64
C ALA A 208 16.41 8.27 0.29
N ALA A 209 17.33 7.50 0.84
CA ALA A 209 18.33 7.97 1.79
C ALA A 209 19.64 7.19 1.62
N HIS A 210 20.74 7.84 1.99
CA HIS A 210 22.05 7.19 2.10
C HIS A 210 22.28 6.76 3.55
N LEU A 211 22.50 5.47 3.75
CA LEU A 211 22.86 4.91 5.05
C LEU A 211 24.36 4.70 5.12
N ASP A 212 24.94 5.13 6.21
CA ASP A 212 26.36 4.99 6.54
C ASP A 212 26.57 4.85 8.05
N SER A 213 27.82 4.93 8.52
CA SER A 213 28.13 4.87 9.95
C SER A 213 27.61 6.05 10.75
N ALA A 214 27.39 7.23 10.13
CA ALA A 214 26.84 8.42 10.78
C ALA A 214 25.30 8.40 10.79
N ASN A 215 24.71 7.88 9.71
CA ASN A 215 23.27 7.75 9.54
C ASN A 215 22.90 6.27 9.33
N PRO A 216 22.94 5.45 10.38
CA PRO A 216 22.82 3.99 10.26
C PRO A 216 21.38 3.50 10.04
N GLN A 217 20.41 4.39 10.03
CA GLN A 217 19.01 4.00 9.82
C GLN A 217 18.16 5.13 9.22
N VAL A 218 17.17 4.73 8.44
CA VAL A 218 16.07 5.57 7.99
C VAL A 218 14.74 4.89 8.30
N GLN A 219 13.72 5.66 8.63
CA GLN A 219 12.39 5.17 8.94
C GLN A 219 11.34 6.05 8.26
N GLY A 220 10.30 5.42 7.74
CA GLY A 220 9.16 6.14 7.19
C GLY A 220 8.02 5.20 6.82
N TRP A 221 6.87 5.80 6.54
CA TRP A 221 5.69 5.09 6.09
C TRP A 221 5.77 4.77 4.61
N VAL A 222 5.31 3.58 4.25
CA VAL A 222 5.15 3.12 2.87
C VAL A 222 3.69 2.75 2.67
N PHE A 223 3.13 3.19 1.55
CA PHE A 223 1.72 3.07 1.23
C PHE A 223 1.52 2.19 0.00
N PHE A 224 0.43 1.43 -0.02
CA PHE A 224 0.05 0.56 -1.12
C PHE A 224 -1.39 0.80 -1.48
N ASP A 225 -1.68 0.94 -2.77
CA ASP A 225 -3.06 1.02 -3.23
C ASP A 225 -3.83 -0.25 -2.84
N THR A 226 -5.07 -0.07 -2.42
CA THR A 226 -5.94 -1.20 -2.06
C THR A 226 -7.37 -0.96 -2.49
N LYS A 227 -8.13 -2.05 -2.57
CA LYS A 227 -9.56 -1.99 -2.88
C LYS A 227 -10.32 -2.79 -1.86
N SER A 228 -11.49 -2.32 -1.46
CA SER A 228 -12.32 -3.00 -0.46
C SER A 228 -12.61 -4.47 -0.81
N LYS A 229 -12.68 -4.80 -2.11
CA LYS A 229 -12.86 -6.18 -2.59
C LYS A 229 -11.65 -7.10 -2.37
N TRP A 230 -10.47 -6.55 -2.07
CA TRP A 230 -9.26 -7.30 -1.76
C TRP A 230 -9.09 -7.56 -0.27
N LEU A 231 -9.96 -6.97 0.54
CA LEU A 231 -9.99 -7.16 1.98
C LEU A 231 -11.25 -7.94 2.35
N GLY A 232 -11.08 -9.02 3.08
CA GLY A 232 -12.17 -9.80 3.64
C GLY A 232 -12.95 -9.06 4.72
N GLY A 233 -13.85 -9.78 5.40
CA GLY A 233 -14.56 -9.25 6.55
C GLY A 233 -13.58 -8.75 7.63
N TRP A 234 -13.88 -7.63 8.30
CA TRP A 234 -13.01 -7.05 9.33
C TRP A 234 -12.66 -7.99 10.50
N LYS A 235 -13.43 -9.08 10.66
CA LYS A 235 -13.19 -10.14 11.64
C LYS A 235 -12.34 -11.30 11.09
N GLU A 236 -12.14 -11.33 9.78
CA GLU A 236 -11.39 -12.39 9.14
C GLU A 236 -9.90 -12.04 9.13
N GLN A 237 -9.08 -13.06 9.34
CA GLN A 237 -7.65 -12.91 9.26
C GLN A 237 -7.22 -12.86 7.79
N GLU A 238 -6.54 -11.79 7.40
CA GLU A 238 -5.94 -11.61 6.09
C GLU A 238 -4.45 -11.95 6.11
N GLU A 239 -3.97 -12.49 5.00
CA GLU A 239 -2.57 -12.87 4.83
C GLU A 239 -1.89 -11.96 3.81
N PHE A 240 -0.71 -11.47 4.19
CA PHE A 240 0.09 -10.56 3.39
C PHE A 240 1.53 -11.05 3.28
N VAL A 241 2.18 -10.68 2.18
CA VAL A 241 3.63 -10.82 2.03
C VAL A 241 4.20 -9.49 1.54
N LEU A 242 5.02 -8.85 2.38
CA LEU A 242 5.76 -7.66 2.00
C LEU A 242 7.14 -8.08 1.50
N ARG A 243 7.56 -7.54 0.35
CA ARG A 243 8.91 -7.72 -0.21
C ARG A 243 9.60 -6.38 -0.33
N VAL A 244 10.78 -6.27 0.27
CA VAL A 244 11.59 -5.06 0.28
C VAL A 244 12.92 -5.39 -0.41
N PRO A 245 13.16 -4.89 -1.64
CA PRO A 245 14.47 -5.03 -2.27
C PRO A 245 15.45 -4.06 -1.60
N LEU A 246 16.61 -4.58 -1.17
CA LEU A 246 17.66 -3.79 -0.53
C LEU A 246 19.00 -4.53 -0.65
N ASP A 247 20.06 -3.84 -1.02
CA ASP A 247 21.42 -4.40 -1.13
C ASP A 247 21.48 -5.65 -2.04
N GLY A 248 20.81 -5.61 -3.20
CA GLY A 248 20.76 -6.73 -4.13
C GLY A 248 20.04 -7.98 -3.62
N LYS A 249 19.32 -7.90 -2.52
CA LYS A 249 18.54 -8.97 -1.88
C LYS A 249 17.07 -8.56 -1.77
N ILE A 250 16.19 -9.54 -1.59
CA ILE A 250 14.78 -9.32 -1.32
C ILE A 250 14.48 -9.77 0.11
N PHE A 251 14.11 -8.83 0.98
CA PHE A 251 13.65 -9.13 2.34
C PHE A 251 12.15 -9.39 2.29
N GLU A 252 11.73 -10.61 2.61
CA GLU A 252 10.34 -11.06 2.52
C GLU A 252 9.75 -11.26 3.91
N PHE A 253 8.63 -10.58 4.19
CA PHE A 253 7.90 -10.63 5.45
C PHE A 253 6.50 -11.19 5.23
N PRO A 254 6.22 -12.48 5.52
CA PRO A 254 4.87 -13.00 5.63
C PRO A 254 4.26 -12.57 6.97
N PHE A 255 3.05 -12.03 6.96
CA PHE A 255 2.33 -11.65 8.17
C PHE A 255 0.82 -11.76 7.99
N LYS A 256 0.09 -11.78 9.12
CA LYS A 256 -1.37 -11.90 9.16
C LYS A 256 -1.98 -10.79 9.99
N LEU A 257 -3.12 -10.25 9.54
CA LEU A 257 -3.88 -9.23 10.27
C LEU A 257 -5.38 -9.58 10.31
N PRO A 258 -6.06 -9.44 11.45
CA PRO A 258 -5.44 -9.26 12.77
C PRO A 258 -4.60 -10.49 13.13
N PRO A 259 -3.56 -10.32 13.95
CA PRO A 259 -2.73 -11.45 14.35
C PRO A 259 -3.50 -12.45 15.21
N GLU A 260 -3.13 -13.73 15.15
CA GLU A 260 -3.76 -14.77 15.97
C GLU A 260 -3.60 -14.46 17.46
N LYS A 261 -4.71 -14.51 18.19
CA LYS A 261 -4.67 -14.34 19.66
C LYS A 261 -3.87 -15.50 20.29
N GLY A 262 -2.80 -15.19 20.97
CA GLY A 262 -2.18 -16.08 21.95
C GLY A 262 -0.90 -16.82 21.55
N LYS A 263 -0.32 -16.61 20.38
CA LYS A 263 0.93 -17.29 19.97
C LYS A 263 2.18 -16.39 19.93
N PHE A 264 2.23 -15.39 20.80
CA PHE A 264 3.39 -14.49 20.81
C PHE A 264 4.30 -14.81 21.98
N LEU A 265 5.27 -15.68 21.74
CA LEU A 265 6.41 -15.83 22.62
C LEU A 265 7.34 -14.63 22.41
N LEU A 266 7.44 -13.79 23.42
CA LEU A 266 8.47 -12.77 23.50
C LEU A 266 9.82 -13.49 23.55
N GLN A 267 10.54 -13.53 22.43
CA GLN A 267 11.95 -13.95 22.49
C GLN A 267 12.70 -12.87 23.25
N LYS A 268 13.13 -13.21 24.47
CA LYS A 268 14.07 -12.39 25.22
C LYS A 268 15.33 -12.21 24.38
N ARG A 269 15.75 -10.96 24.19
CA ARG A 269 17.10 -10.64 23.74
C ARG A 269 18.10 -11.41 24.62
N GLN A 270 18.85 -12.33 24.04
CA GLN A 270 20.13 -12.78 24.58
C GLN A 270 21.21 -11.78 24.22
#